data_3791858602f17b7364494b46d5e6ac92
#
_entry.id   3791858602f17b7364494b46d5e6ac92
#
_cell.length_a   1.000
_cell.length_b   1.000
_cell.length_c   1.000
_cell.angle_alpha   90.00
_cell.angle_beta   90.00
_cell.angle_gamma   90.00
#
_symmetry.space_group_name_H-M   'P 1'
#
loop_
_entity.id
_entity.type
_entity.pdbx_description
1 polymer ?
#
loop_
_entity_poly.entity_id
_entity_poly.type
_entity_poly.pdbx_seq_one_letter_code
_entity_poly.pdbx_strand_id
1 'polypeptide(L)'
;MELRHVYGRTYAAVGATALMPVYKLTDTDIVLMDTGYARLDRSALVNLIEDNGFRLRGILCSHAHFDHTGNVRFLQQRYGCQAAAQIIEAGISVNPDAYRANYVALTYGKSREYLLEECFPADVIIPADAEHLDFCGARFGILQLPGHSAGHIGVVTPDGVAYLGDCLIDEEQIAAAKLPTSMFIARDLESKESLRNLRRPAYIIAHKQVLTDIGPLIDRNIAFIHDKGRELLEDLEDGMSFDQWIYAFCQRENVRTRNEFKFSIVERNFANFVDWLTDEGKVEVRREFCAKHYFHREK
;
A
#
# COMPACT_ATOMS: atom_id res chain seq x y z
N MET A 1 8.88 20.73 -4.10
CA MET A 1 9.17 19.27 -3.96
C MET A 1 10.54 18.99 -4.55
N GLU A 2 11.44 18.32 -3.83
CA GLU A 2 12.76 17.94 -4.35
C GLU A 2 12.61 16.79 -5.36
N LEU A 3 13.36 16.85 -6.46
CA LEU A 3 13.50 15.78 -7.43
C LEU A 3 14.92 15.20 -7.34
N ARG A 4 15.04 14.02 -6.72
CA ARG A 4 16.31 13.35 -6.46
C ARG A 4 16.62 12.35 -7.58
N HIS A 5 17.80 12.44 -8.19
CA HIS A 5 18.26 11.43 -9.14
C HIS A 5 18.53 10.10 -8.43
N VAL A 6 18.06 9.00 -9.02
CA VAL A 6 18.24 7.64 -8.49
C VAL A 6 19.20 6.86 -9.40
N TYR A 7 18.82 6.63 -10.66
CA TYR A 7 19.65 5.91 -11.62
C TYR A 7 19.15 6.16 -13.06
N GLY A 8 20.05 6.36 -14.00
CA GLY A 8 19.71 6.59 -15.41
C GLY A 8 18.74 7.76 -15.59
N ARG A 9 17.54 7.49 -16.11
CA ARG A 9 16.44 8.46 -16.28
C ARG A 9 15.39 8.38 -15.19
N THR A 10 15.63 7.59 -14.14
CA THR A 10 14.76 7.41 -12.99
C THR A 10 15.14 8.36 -11.87
N TYR A 11 14.17 9.10 -11.38
CA TYR A 11 14.26 10.04 -10.26
C TYR A 11 13.21 9.68 -9.20
N ALA A 12 13.31 10.27 -8.03
CA ALA A 12 12.29 10.20 -6.98
C ALA A 12 11.87 11.63 -6.58
N ALA A 13 10.61 11.95 -6.70
CA ALA A 13 10.02 13.15 -6.14
C ALA A 13 9.77 12.92 -4.65
N VAL A 14 10.36 13.79 -3.80
CA VAL A 14 10.28 13.64 -2.34
C VAL A 14 9.01 14.32 -1.83
N GLY A 15 7.97 13.52 -1.60
CA GLY A 15 6.69 13.96 -1.06
C GLY A 15 6.70 14.12 0.46
N ALA A 16 5.60 14.58 1.01
CA ALA A 16 5.41 14.75 2.44
C ALA A 16 5.42 13.39 3.17
N THR A 17 4.75 12.41 2.61
CA THR A 17 4.58 11.07 3.18
C THR A 17 5.37 9.99 2.43
N ALA A 18 5.49 10.09 1.10
CA ALA A 18 6.07 9.05 0.25
C ALA A 18 7.03 9.61 -0.79
N LEU A 19 7.90 8.74 -1.30
CA LEU A 19 8.64 8.95 -2.55
C LEU A 19 7.77 8.54 -3.72
N MET A 20 7.66 9.41 -4.72
CA MET A 20 6.97 9.15 -5.96
C MET A 20 8.01 9.07 -7.09
N PRO A 21 8.29 7.87 -7.64
CA PRO A 21 9.26 7.78 -8.72
C PRO A 21 8.80 8.51 -9.97
N VAL A 22 9.75 9.13 -10.64
CA VAL A 22 9.58 9.86 -11.91
C VAL A 22 10.50 9.23 -12.93
N TYR A 23 9.95 8.69 -14.01
CA TYR A 23 10.72 8.22 -15.14
C TYR A 23 10.65 9.24 -16.28
N LYS A 24 11.80 9.74 -16.74
CA LYS A 24 11.88 10.66 -17.87
C LYS A 24 11.89 9.89 -19.19
N LEU A 25 10.78 9.96 -19.94
CA LEU A 25 10.68 9.43 -21.30
C LEU A 25 11.57 10.23 -22.26
N THR A 26 11.52 11.55 -22.12
CA THR A 26 12.37 12.54 -22.80
C THR A 26 12.89 13.53 -21.75
N ASP A 27 13.49 14.62 -22.15
CA ASP A 27 13.92 15.66 -21.20
C ASP A 27 12.72 16.37 -20.55
N THR A 28 11.56 16.36 -21.22
CA THR A 28 10.34 17.01 -20.73
C THR A 28 9.19 16.05 -20.49
N ASP A 29 9.06 14.93 -21.21
CA ASP A 29 7.97 13.96 -21.00
C ASP A 29 8.30 13.03 -19.85
N ILE A 30 7.36 12.88 -18.92
CA ILE A 30 7.54 12.04 -17.73
C ILE A 30 6.37 11.07 -17.53
N VAL A 31 6.69 9.94 -16.87
CA VAL A 31 5.72 9.04 -16.20
C VAL A 31 5.99 9.11 -14.71
N LEU A 32 4.93 9.27 -13.95
CA LEU A 32 4.95 9.28 -12.49
C LEU A 32 4.50 7.91 -11.95
N MET A 33 5.10 7.43 -10.88
CA MET A 33 4.63 6.25 -10.13
C MET A 33 4.09 6.73 -8.81
N ASP A 34 2.77 6.51 -8.59
CA ASP A 34 1.96 7.08 -7.53
C ASP A 34 1.96 8.62 -7.53
N THR A 35 1.16 9.22 -6.65
CA THR A 35 0.90 10.67 -6.65
C THR A 35 0.85 11.31 -5.27
N GLY A 36 1.18 10.54 -4.22
CA GLY A 36 1.14 11.03 -2.85
C GLY A 36 -0.27 11.35 -2.35
N TYR A 37 -0.33 11.95 -1.17
CA TYR A 37 -1.57 12.28 -0.50
C TYR A 37 -2.10 13.64 -0.97
N ALA A 38 -3.38 13.71 -1.35
CA ALA A 38 -3.99 14.90 -1.96
C ALA A 38 -3.75 16.19 -1.16
N ARG A 39 -4.00 16.15 0.14
CA ARG A 39 -3.92 17.35 1.00
C ARG A 39 -2.51 17.85 1.26
N LEU A 40 -1.50 17.00 1.13
CA LEU A 40 -0.11 17.32 1.46
C LEU A 40 0.76 17.53 0.23
N ASP A 41 0.54 16.76 -0.85
CA ASP A 41 1.46 16.67 -1.97
C ASP A 41 0.98 17.40 -3.24
N ARG A 42 -0.34 17.69 -3.38
CA ARG A 42 -0.92 18.24 -4.61
C ARG A 42 -0.20 19.48 -5.14
N SER A 43 -0.10 20.51 -4.31
CA SER A 43 0.52 21.77 -4.74
C SER A 43 2.01 21.60 -5.05
N ALA A 44 2.70 20.76 -4.29
CA ALA A 44 4.11 20.49 -4.50
C ALA A 44 4.37 19.67 -5.78
N LEU A 45 3.47 18.74 -6.14
CA LEU A 45 3.51 18.01 -7.41
C LEU A 45 3.26 18.92 -8.61
N VAL A 46 2.24 19.79 -8.52
CA VAL A 46 1.97 20.78 -9.57
C VAL A 46 3.20 21.66 -9.82
N ASN A 47 3.79 22.21 -8.76
CA ASN A 47 4.99 23.04 -8.88
C ASN A 47 6.17 22.22 -9.45
N LEU A 48 6.36 20.97 -9.04
CA LEU A 48 7.40 20.12 -9.59
C LEU A 48 7.25 19.95 -11.11
N ILE A 49 6.02 19.71 -11.58
CA ILE A 49 5.74 19.53 -13.01
C ILE A 49 5.95 20.84 -13.79
N GLU A 50 5.39 21.93 -13.29
CA GLU A 50 5.36 23.22 -14.00
C GLU A 50 6.72 23.93 -13.96
N ASP A 51 7.39 23.99 -12.82
CA ASP A 51 8.69 24.66 -12.67
C ASP A 51 9.81 23.99 -13.48
N ASN A 52 9.69 22.67 -13.72
CA ASN A 52 10.64 21.92 -14.56
C ASN A 52 10.20 21.84 -16.04
N GLY A 53 9.07 22.42 -16.42
CA GLY A 53 8.54 22.33 -17.77
C GLY A 53 8.20 20.90 -18.20
N PHE A 54 7.82 20.04 -17.24
CA PHE A 54 7.49 18.67 -17.52
C PHE A 54 6.09 18.54 -18.14
N ARG A 55 5.94 17.55 -19.03
CA ARG A 55 4.67 17.09 -19.57
C ARG A 55 4.38 15.72 -18.96
N LEU A 56 3.45 15.65 -18.02
CA LEU A 56 3.01 14.41 -17.42
C LEU A 56 2.22 13.59 -18.44
N ARG A 57 2.79 12.48 -18.91
CA ARG A 57 2.19 11.61 -19.91
C ARG A 57 1.33 10.51 -19.30
N GLY A 58 1.77 10.00 -18.15
CA GLY A 58 1.04 8.94 -17.47
C GLY A 58 1.41 8.78 -16.01
N ILE A 59 0.53 8.06 -15.31
CA ILE A 59 0.67 7.68 -13.90
C ILE A 59 0.53 6.17 -13.81
N LEU A 60 1.49 5.50 -13.18
CA LEU A 60 1.42 4.08 -12.82
C LEU A 60 1.10 3.99 -11.33
N CYS A 61 -0.05 3.44 -10.97
CA CYS A 61 -0.46 3.28 -9.58
C CYS A 61 0.01 1.93 -9.04
N SER A 62 0.75 1.94 -7.92
CA SER A 62 1.17 0.72 -7.25
C SER A 62 -0.02 0.00 -6.60
N HIS A 63 -0.90 0.75 -5.97
CA HIS A 63 -2.14 0.29 -5.34
C HIS A 63 -3.08 1.47 -5.06
N ALA A 64 -4.28 1.21 -4.55
CA ALA A 64 -5.34 2.22 -4.43
C ALA A 64 -5.42 2.93 -3.06
N HIS A 65 -4.39 2.92 -2.22
CA HIS A 65 -4.40 3.73 -1.00
C HIS A 65 -4.26 5.22 -1.30
N PHE A 66 -4.87 6.06 -0.45
CA PHE A 66 -5.01 7.52 -0.70
C PHE A 66 -3.71 8.29 -0.66
N ASP A 67 -2.74 7.83 0.10
CA ASP A 67 -1.39 8.39 0.16
C ASP A 67 -0.52 8.01 -1.06
N HIS A 68 -1.06 7.18 -1.95
CA HIS A 68 -0.48 6.82 -3.25
C HIS A 68 -1.25 7.40 -4.43
N THR A 69 -2.57 7.37 -4.37
CA THR A 69 -3.42 7.76 -5.52
C THR A 69 -4.18 9.06 -5.33
N GLY A 70 -3.99 9.77 -4.23
CA GLY A 70 -4.79 10.93 -3.85
C GLY A 70 -4.80 12.08 -4.84
N ASN A 71 -3.88 12.14 -5.79
CA ASN A 71 -3.86 13.18 -6.82
C ASN A 71 -4.11 12.67 -8.23
N VAL A 72 -4.34 11.37 -8.46
CA VAL A 72 -4.50 10.79 -9.80
C VAL A 72 -5.58 11.50 -10.59
N ARG A 73 -6.82 11.56 -10.06
CA ARG A 73 -7.95 12.21 -10.74
C ARG A 73 -7.68 13.67 -11.05
N PHE A 74 -7.12 14.41 -10.09
CA PHE A 74 -6.78 15.81 -10.27
C PHE A 74 -5.75 16.01 -11.41
N LEU A 75 -4.71 15.17 -11.45
CA LEU A 75 -3.67 15.25 -12.48
C LEU A 75 -4.18 14.83 -13.86
N GLN A 76 -5.04 13.79 -13.95
CA GLN A 76 -5.75 13.43 -15.18
C GLN A 76 -6.52 14.61 -15.75
N GLN A 77 -7.32 15.28 -14.90
CA GLN A 77 -8.14 16.43 -15.30
C GLN A 77 -7.30 17.65 -15.70
N ARG A 78 -6.17 17.89 -15.01
CA ARG A 78 -5.33 19.06 -15.25
C ARG A 78 -4.44 18.92 -16.47
N TYR A 79 -3.84 17.73 -16.66
CA TYR A 79 -2.80 17.51 -17.68
C TYR A 79 -3.22 16.57 -18.81
N GLY A 80 -4.40 15.95 -18.72
CA GLY A 80 -4.86 14.98 -19.74
C GLY A 80 -3.99 13.72 -19.79
N CYS A 81 -3.30 13.37 -18.69
CA CYS A 81 -2.46 12.19 -18.61
C CYS A 81 -3.30 10.92 -18.41
N GLN A 82 -2.79 9.77 -18.83
CA GLN A 82 -3.41 8.47 -18.58
C GLN A 82 -3.02 7.94 -17.19
N ALA A 83 -3.91 7.19 -16.55
CA ALA A 83 -3.61 6.41 -15.36
C ALA A 83 -3.69 4.91 -15.66
N ALA A 84 -2.70 4.15 -15.18
CA ALA A 84 -2.70 2.70 -15.25
C ALA A 84 -2.72 2.12 -13.83
N ALA A 85 -3.57 1.10 -13.61
CA ALA A 85 -3.68 0.40 -12.34
C ALA A 85 -3.95 -1.09 -12.58
N GLN A 86 -3.50 -1.93 -11.65
CA GLN A 86 -3.81 -3.36 -11.65
C GLN A 86 -5.32 -3.57 -11.54
N ILE A 87 -5.86 -4.59 -12.19
CA ILE A 87 -7.31 -4.79 -12.39
C ILE A 87 -8.13 -4.72 -11.09
N ILE A 88 -7.61 -5.25 -9.99
CA ILE A 88 -8.30 -5.21 -8.69
C ILE A 88 -8.28 -3.78 -8.13
N GLU A 89 -7.13 -3.13 -8.17
CA GLU A 89 -6.95 -1.76 -7.68
C GLU A 89 -7.77 -0.75 -8.51
N ALA A 90 -7.83 -0.95 -9.83
CA ALA A 90 -8.70 -0.18 -10.73
C ALA A 90 -10.19 -0.35 -10.36
N GLY A 91 -10.62 -1.57 -10.03
CA GLY A 91 -11.97 -1.85 -9.58
C GLY A 91 -12.30 -1.18 -8.23
N ILE A 92 -11.31 -1.07 -7.34
CA ILE A 92 -11.45 -0.39 -6.05
C ILE A 92 -11.51 1.13 -6.23
N SER A 93 -10.62 1.69 -7.05
CA SER A 93 -10.45 3.14 -7.18
C SER A 93 -11.60 3.84 -7.94
N VAL A 94 -12.46 3.10 -8.63
CA VAL A 94 -13.46 3.67 -9.55
C VAL A 94 -14.60 4.43 -8.86
N ASN A 95 -14.94 4.07 -7.61
CA ASN A 95 -15.98 4.76 -6.85
C ASN A 95 -15.89 4.53 -5.33
N PRO A 96 -16.55 5.38 -4.50
CA PRO A 96 -16.50 5.27 -3.04
C PRO A 96 -17.08 3.95 -2.48
N ASP A 97 -18.02 3.34 -3.18
CA ASP A 97 -18.69 2.12 -2.70
C ASP A 97 -17.75 0.93 -2.81
N ALA A 98 -16.94 0.87 -3.89
CA ALA A 98 -15.90 -0.14 -4.04
C ALA A 98 -14.79 0.03 -3.00
N TYR A 99 -14.35 1.27 -2.74
CA TYR A 99 -13.42 1.56 -1.63
C TYR A 99 -13.98 1.10 -0.29
N ARG A 100 -15.23 1.45 0.00
CA ARG A 100 -15.88 1.06 1.26
C ARG A 100 -15.92 -0.46 1.43
N ALA A 101 -16.27 -1.19 0.38
CA ALA A 101 -16.34 -2.65 0.42
C ALA A 101 -14.97 -3.30 0.72
N ASN A 102 -13.88 -2.67 0.28
CA ASN A 102 -12.54 -3.24 0.39
C ASN A 102 -11.71 -2.70 1.56
N TYR A 103 -11.89 -1.43 1.93
CA TYR A 103 -10.92 -0.80 2.84
C TYR A 103 -11.50 -0.28 4.14
N VAL A 104 -12.80 -0.06 4.27
CA VAL A 104 -13.24 0.85 5.32
C VAL A 104 -14.47 0.37 6.09
N ALA A 105 -14.31 0.20 7.39
CA ALA A 105 -15.44 0.01 8.32
C ALA A 105 -16.16 1.34 8.66
N LEU A 106 -16.31 2.27 7.68
CA LEU A 106 -17.06 3.50 7.84
C LEU A 106 -18.54 3.31 7.43
N THR A 107 -19.42 4.16 7.99
CA THR A 107 -20.79 4.22 7.51
C THR A 107 -20.84 4.67 6.05
N TYR A 108 -21.90 4.31 5.33
CA TYR A 108 -22.07 4.68 3.91
C TYR A 108 -21.91 6.20 3.66
N GLY A 109 -22.54 7.02 4.49
CA GLY A 109 -22.44 8.49 4.34
C GLY A 109 -21.03 9.02 4.52
N LYS A 110 -20.33 8.54 5.56
CA LYS A 110 -18.94 8.93 5.83
C LYS A 110 -17.97 8.44 4.77
N SER A 111 -18.16 7.25 4.23
CA SER A 111 -17.31 6.74 3.14
C SER A 111 -17.39 7.66 1.93
N ARG A 112 -18.59 8.09 1.53
CA ARG A 112 -18.75 9.01 0.40
C ARG A 112 -18.12 10.38 0.67
N GLU A 113 -18.27 10.92 1.87
CA GLU A 113 -17.68 12.21 2.26
C GLU A 113 -16.14 12.18 2.15
N TYR A 114 -15.51 11.10 2.61
CA TYR A 114 -14.04 11.01 2.62
C TYR A 114 -13.42 10.56 1.30
N LEU A 115 -14.13 9.76 0.50
CA LEU A 115 -13.51 8.98 -0.59
C LEU A 115 -13.88 9.50 -1.99
N LEU A 116 -14.93 10.30 -2.13
CA LEU A 116 -15.42 10.67 -3.47
C LEU A 116 -14.40 11.42 -4.33
N GLU A 117 -13.60 12.30 -3.70
CA GLU A 117 -12.57 13.07 -4.40
C GLU A 117 -11.31 12.27 -4.73
N GLU A 118 -11.11 11.16 -4.05
CA GLU A 118 -9.94 10.27 -4.22
C GLU A 118 -10.17 9.22 -5.33
N CYS A 119 -11.43 9.06 -5.76
CA CYS A 119 -11.77 8.08 -6.79
C CYS A 119 -11.34 8.54 -8.17
N PHE A 120 -10.77 7.62 -8.95
CA PHE A 120 -10.36 7.86 -10.33
C PHE A 120 -10.63 6.65 -11.22
N PRO A 121 -10.95 6.84 -12.50
CA PRO A 121 -10.96 5.75 -13.47
C PRO A 121 -9.53 5.49 -13.94
N ALA A 122 -9.12 4.23 -14.01
CA ALA A 122 -7.90 3.84 -14.69
C ALA A 122 -8.17 3.77 -16.20
N ASP A 123 -7.34 4.45 -17.02
CA ASP A 123 -7.42 4.43 -18.48
C ASP A 123 -6.83 3.14 -19.05
N VAL A 124 -5.85 2.56 -18.35
CA VAL A 124 -5.16 1.33 -18.71
C VAL A 124 -5.24 0.35 -17.54
N ILE A 125 -5.81 -0.82 -17.82
CA ILE A 125 -5.94 -1.90 -16.84
C ILE A 125 -4.75 -2.85 -16.99
N ILE A 126 -4.01 -3.04 -15.89
CA ILE A 126 -2.91 -4.00 -15.82
C ILE A 126 -3.48 -5.35 -15.39
N PRO A 127 -3.37 -6.42 -16.21
CA PRO A 127 -3.82 -7.76 -15.83
C PRO A 127 -3.11 -8.28 -14.57
N ALA A 128 -3.80 -9.16 -13.82
CA ALA A 128 -3.27 -9.71 -12.57
C ALA A 128 -2.04 -10.63 -12.76
N ASP A 129 -1.78 -11.08 -13.96
CA ASP A 129 -0.65 -11.92 -14.36
C ASP A 129 0.38 -11.18 -15.23
N ALA A 130 0.21 -9.87 -15.43
CA ALA A 130 1.12 -9.10 -16.24
C ALA A 130 2.53 -9.06 -15.63
N GLU A 131 3.55 -9.31 -16.45
CA GLU A 131 4.95 -9.13 -16.11
C GLU A 131 5.52 -7.80 -16.66
N HIS A 132 4.84 -7.23 -17.66
CA HIS A 132 5.25 -5.99 -18.33
C HIS A 132 4.04 -5.15 -18.72
N LEU A 133 4.28 -3.86 -18.86
CA LEU A 133 3.34 -2.90 -19.42
C LEU A 133 4.06 -1.97 -20.40
N ASP A 134 3.60 -1.92 -21.64
CA ASP A 134 3.98 -0.88 -22.59
C ASP A 134 3.09 0.35 -22.34
N PHE A 135 3.67 1.43 -21.81
CA PHE A 135 2.94 2.60 -21.34
C PHE A 135 3.65 3.90 -21.70
N CYS A 136 2.93 4.82 -22.33
CA CYS A 136 3.46 6.12 -22.77
C CYS A 136 4.74 6.01 -23.63
N GLY A 137 4.88 4.93 -24.40
CA GLY A 137 6.03 4.73 -25.31
C GLY A 137 7.27 4.12 -24.63
N ALA A 138 7.16 3.63 -23.41
CA ALA A 138 8.21 2.89 -22.70
C ALA A 138 7.69 1.58 -22.12
N ARG A 139 8.58 0.60 -21.93
CA ARG A 139 8.24 -0.71 -21.35
C ARG A 139 8.66 -0.77 -19.90
N PHE A 140 7.68 -0.91 -19.02
CA PHE A 140 7.85 -1.08 -17.57
C PHE A 140 7.70 -2.54 -17.20
N GLY A 141 8.53 -3.05 -16.28
CA GLY A 141 8.29 -4.34 -15.65
C GLY A 141 7.23 -4.21 -14.56
N ILE A 142 6.43 -5.25 -14.39
CA ILE A 142 5.40 -5.33 -13.34
C ILE A 142 5.76 -6.49 -12.42
N LEU A 143 5.84 -6.21 -11.14
CA LEU A 143 6.00 -7.20 -10.09
C LEU A 143 4.65 -7.35 -9.38
N GLN A 144 4.05 -8.52 -9.46
CA GLN A 144 2.82 -8.80 -8.70
C GLN A 144 3.21 -9.02 -7.23
N LEU A 145 2.84 -8.11 -6.34
CA LEU A 145 3.19 -8.10 -4.92
C LEU A 145 1.94 -7.97 -4.03
N PRO A 146 0.92 -8.85 -4.23
CA PRO A 146 -0.30 -8.77 -3.45
C PRO A 146 -0.06 -9.09 -1.97
N GLY A 147 -0.87 -8.50 -1.11
CA GLY A 147 -0.82 -8.74 0.33
C GLY A 147 -1.09 -7.46 1.11
N HIS A 148 -0.26 -6.43 0.96
CA HIS A 148 -0.53 -5.09 1.50
C HIS A 148 -1.90 -4.57 1.01
N SER A 149 -2.16 -4.66 -0.28
CA SER A 149 -3.48 -4.59 -0.90
C SER A 149 -3.69 -5.77 -1.85
N ALA A 150 -4.93 -5.98 -2.32
CA ALA A 150 -5.30 -7.17 -3.07
C ALA A 150 -4.60 -7.27 -4.43
N GLY A 151 -4.39 -6.14 -5.10
CA GLY A 151 -3.76 -6.03 -6.41
C GLY A 151 -2.48 -5.19 -6.39
N HIS A 152 -1.80 -5.10 -5.24
CA HIS A 152 -0.56 -4.34 -5.12
C HIS A 152 0.49 -4.82 -6.12
N ILE A 153 1.14 -3.87 -6.80
CA ILE A 153 2.23 -4.12 -7.73
C ILE A 153 3.47 -3.29 -7.39
N GLY A 154 4.63 -3.85 -7.69
CA GLY A 154 5.85 -3.07 -7.89
C GLY A 154 6.03 -2.73 -9.37
N VAL A 155 6.75 -1.65 -9.66
CA VAL A 155 7.04 -1.19 -11.01
C VAL A 155 8.54 -1.15 -11.22
N VAL A 156 9.02 -1.77 -12.30
CA VAL A 156 10.42 -1.70 -12.70
C VAL A 156 10.55 -0.74 -13.89
N THR A 157 11.30 0.34 -13.71
CA THR A 157 11.54 1.32 -14.78
C THR A 157 12.35 0.70 -15.91
N PRO A 158 12.35 1.28 -17.12
CA PRO A 158 13.22 0.85 -18.22
C PRO A 158 14.72 0.83 -17.87
N ASP A 159 15.14 1.64 -16.89
CA ASP A 159 16.53 1.64 -16.37
C ASP A 159 16.79 0.50 -15.37
N GLY A 160 15.78 -0.28 -15.01
CA GLY A 160 15.90 -1.39 -14.09
C GLY A 160 15.70 -1.03 -12.62
N VAL A 161 15.39 0.22 -12.25
CA VAL A 161 15.05 0.61 -10.87
C VAL A 161 13.70 0.02 -10.49
N ALA A 162 13.63 -0.64 -9.35
CA ALA A 162 12.38 -1.20 -8.82
C ALA A 162 11.74 -0.26 -7.81
N TYR A 163 10.51 0.15 -8.06
CA TYR A 163 9.62 0.77 -7.09
C TYR A 163 8.77 -0.32 -6.46
N LEU A 164 8.81 -0.46 -5.16
CA LEU A 164 8.16 -1.57 -4.43
C LEU A 164 6.88 -1.15 -3.70
N GLY A 165 6.46 0.13 -3.85
CA GLY A 165 5.29 0.64 -3.13
C GLY A 165 5.39 0.37 -1.64
N ASP A 166 4.34 -0.19 -1.07
CA ASP A 166 4.21 -0.54 0.35
C ASP A 166 4.45 -2.04 0.63
N CYS A 167 5.00 -2.79 -0.33
CA CYS A 167 5.41 -4.17 -0.06
C CYS A 167 6.47 -4.24 1.04
N LEU A 168 7.34 -3.22 1.15
CA LEU A 168 8.28 -3.06 2.26
C LEU A 168 8.08 -1.68 2.89
N ILE A 169 8.20 -1.62 4.22
CA ILE A 169 8.26 -0.38 5.00
C ILE A 169 9.61 -0.28 5.71
N ASP A 170 10.06 0.95 5.96
CA ASP A 170 11.37 1.20 6.58
C ASP A 170 11.37 0.98 8.09
N GLU A 171 12.56 1.05 8.70
CA GLU A 171 12.74 0.83 10.14
C GLU A 171 11.97 1.85 11.00
N GLU A 172 11.86 3.11 10.56
CA GLU A 172 11.14 4.14 11.29
C GLU A 172 9.65 3.81 11.33
N GLN A 173 9.11 3.36 10.20
CA GLN A 173 7.72 2.94 10.10
C GLN A 173 7.43 1.65 10.87
N ILE A 174 8.33 0.66 10.81
CA ILE A 174 8.23 -0.55 11.63
C ILE A 174 8.15 -0.19 13.11
N ALA A 175 9.02 0.71 13.57
CA ALA A 175 9.04 1.15 14.96
C ALA A 175 7.79 1.93 15.38
N ALA A 176 7.16 2.67 14.47
CA ALA A 176 5.97 3.46 14.72
C ALA A 176 4.66 2.67 14.60
N ALA A 177 4.62 1.66 13.75
CA ALA A 177 3.42 0.90 13.44
C ALA A 177 3.02 -0.04 14.59
N LYS A 178 1.75 -0.02 14.96
CA LYS A 178 1.18 -0.95 15.94
C LYS A 178 0.90 -2.32 15.33
N LEU A 179 0.39 -2.31 14.11
CA LEU A 179 0.25 -3.49 13.25
C LEU A 179 0.68 -3.09 11.84
N PRO A 180 1.29 -4.00 11.07
CA PRO A 180 1.50 -3.77 9.65
C PRO A 180 0.15 -3.63 8.93
N THR A 181 0.09 -2.73 7.95
CA THR A 181 -1.07 -2.65 7.05
C THR A 181 -0.92 -3.74 6.01
N SER A 182 -1.75 -4.78 6.11
CA SER A 182 -1.78 -5.89 5.17
C SER A 182 -3.19 -6.46 5.10
N MET A 183 -3.73 -6.61 3.90
CA MET A 183 -5.06 -7.21 3.69
C MET A 183 -5.00 -8.73 3.76
N PHE A 184 -3.93 -9.32 3.26
CA PHE A 184 -3.74 -10.76 3.16
C PHE A 184 -2.34 -11.13 3.64
N ILE A 185 -2.19 -11.39 4.94
CA ILE A 185 -0.90 -11.57 5.62
C ILE A 185 -0.06 -12.67 4.97
N ALA A 186 -0.64 -13.83 4.65
CA ALA A 186 0.08 -14.93 4.01
C ALA A 186 0.64 -14.52 2.64
N ARG A 187 -0.16 -13.84 1.80
CA ARG A 187 0.27 -13.35 0.49
C ARG A 187 1.30 -12.23 0.59
N ASP A 188 1.20 -11.39 1.61
CA ASP A 188 2.16 -10.32 1.88
C ASP A 188 3.54 -10.91 2.25
N LEU A 189 3.55 -11.97 3.06
CA LEU A 189 4.77 -12.73 3.37
C LEU A 189 5.37 -13.38 2.11
N GLU A 190 4.54 -14.02 1.27
CA GLU A 190 4.97 -14.60 -0.02
C GLU A 190 5.57 -13.54 -0.95
N SER A 191 4.92 -12.36 -1.05
CA SER A 191 5.40 -11.23 -1.86
C SER A 191 6.76 -10.74 -1.36
N LYS A 192 6.94 -10.56 -0.05
CA LYS A 192 8.22 -10.17 0.55
C LYS A 192 9.32 -11.22 0.29
N GLU A 193 9.02 -12.51 0.46
CA GLU A 193 9.96 -13.60 0.16
C GLU A 193 10.36 -13.62 -1.32
N SER A 194 9.44 -13.36 -2.25
CA SER A 194 9.72 -13.32 -3.68
C SER A 194 10.77 -12.27 -4.07
N LEU A 195 10.88 -11.19 -3.31
CA LEU A 195 11.85 -10.11 -3.53
C LEU A 195 13.30 -10.52 -3.23
N ARG A 196 13.54 -11.62 -2.50
CA ARG A 196 14.91 -12.07 -2.13
C ARG A 196 15.81 -12.32 -3.34
N ASN A 197 15.22 -12.75 -4.44
CA ASN A 197 15.96 -13.04 -5.67
C ASN A 197 15.97 -11.87 -6.67
N LEU A 198 15.28 -10.79 -6.38
CA LEU A 198 15.25 -9.61 -7.24
C LEU A 198 16.61 -8.89 -7.18
N ARG A 199 17.22 -8.67 -8.36
CA ARG A 199 18.49 -7.93 -8.47
C ARG A 199 18.29 -6.73 -9.36
N ARG A 200 18.43 -5.53 -8.79
CA ARG A 200 18.22 -4.25 -9.46
C ARG A 200 19.32 -3.24 -9.08
N PRO A 201 19.61 -2.25 -9.93
CA PRO A 201 20.62 -1.23 -9.60
C PRO A 201 20.21 -0.35 -8.40
N ALA A 202 18.89 -0.15 -8.21
CA ALA A 202 18.34 0.55 -7.06
C ALA A 202 16.88 0.13 -6.80
N TYR A 203 16.45 0.32 -5.56
CA TYR A 203 15.09 0.07 -5.09
C TYR A 203 14.57 1.35 -4.44
N ILE A 204 13.34 1.72 -4.79
CA ILE A 204 12.62 2.82 -4.15
C ILE A 204 11.52 2.22 -3.28
N ILE A 205 11.59 2.48 -1.98
CA ILE A 205 10.54 2.16 -1.01
C ILE A 205 9.70 3.41 -0.84
N ALA A 206 8.38 3.28 -0.94
CA ALA A 206 7.47 4.43 -0.95
C ALA A 206 7.72 5.36 0.24
N HIS A 207 7.86 4.80 1.42
CA HIS A 207 8.09 5.59 2.61
C HIS A 207 9.59 5.91 2.84
N LYS A 208 10.12 6.67 1.88
CA LYS A 208 11.30 7.54 1.94
C LYS A 208 12.67 6.89 1.88
N GLN A 209 12.82 5.66 1.36
CA GLN A 209 14.15 5.10 1.18
C GLN A 209 14.47 4.78 -0.28
N VAL A 210 15.73 5.02 -0.65
CA VAL A 210 16.34 4.50 -1.88
C VAL A 210 17.50 3.61 -1.45
N LEU A 211 17.45 2.35 -1.86
CA LEU A 211 18.39 1.30 -1.43
C LEU A 211 19.03 0.62 -2.63
N THR A 212 20.21 0.05 -2.44
CA THR A 212 20.90 -0.83 -3.40
C THR A 212 20.83 -2.29 -2.97
N ASP A 213 20.50 -2.55 -1.71
CA ASP A 213 20.24 -3.88 -1.15
C ASP A 213 19.00 -3.82 -0.25
N ILE A 214 18.05 -4.73 -0.48
CA ILE A 214 16.80 -4.83 0.29
C ILE A 214 16.74 -6.08 1.17
N GLY A 215 17.74 -6.94 1.14
CA GLY A 215 17.76 -8.20 1.89
C GLY A 215 17.49 -7.98 3.39
N PRO A 216 18.25 -7.13 4.08
CA PRO A 216 18.03 -6.87 5.52
C PRO A 216 16.63 -6.29 5.79
N LEU A 217 16.10 -5.44 4.88
CA LEU A 217 14.78 -4.84 5.05
C LEU A 217 13.66 -5.88 4.86
N ILE A 218 13.83 -6.85 3.94
CA ILE A 218 12.92 -7.99 3.79
C ILE A 218 12.84 -8.78 5.10
N ASP A 219 13.99 -9.14 5.68
CA ASP A 219 14.07 -9.90 6.94
C ASP A 219 13.33 -9.15 8.07
N ARG A 220 13.57 -7.85 8.16
CA ARG A 220 12.94 -7.00 9.18
C ARG A 220 11.42 -6.93 9.03
N ASN A 221 10.90 -6.77 7.79
CA ASN A 221 9.47 -6.71 7.52
C ASN A 221 8.78 -8.06 7.82
N ILE A 222 9.40 -9.17 7.43
CA ILE A 222 8.87 -10.52 7.72
C ILE A 222 8.87 -10.78 9.23
N ALA A 223 9.97 -10.49 9.92
CA ALA A 223 10.06 -10.61 11.36
C ALA A 223 8.98 -9.78 12.07
N PHE A 224 8.75 -8.55 11.64
CA PHE A 224 7.73 -7.67 12.19
C PHE A 224 6.32 -8.28 12.13
N ILE A 225 5.95 -8.89 11.00
CA ILE A 225 4.66 -9.57 10.86
C ILE A 225 4.55 -10.73 11.86
N HIS A 226 5.57 -11.60 11.91
CA HIS A 226 5.56 -12.76 12.80
C HIS A 226 5.57 -12.35 14.28
N ASP A 227 6.32 -11.31 14.64
CA ASP A 227 6.38 -10.78 16.01
C ASP A 227 5.00 -10.29 16.45
N LYS A 228 4.34 -9.49 15.59
CA LYS A 228 2.99 -9.02 15.89
C LYS A 228 1.96 -10.15 15.98
N GLY A 229 2.09 -11.18 15.15
CA GLY A 229 1.25 -12.37 15.29
C GLY A 229 1.42 -13.08 16.64
N ARG A 230 2.66 -13.20 17.14
CA ARG A 230 2.93 -13.76 18.50
C ARG A 230 2.35 -12.88 19.59
N GLU A 231 2.59 -11.58 19.53
CA GLU A 231 2.05 -10.63 20.50
C GLU A 231 0.52 -10.65 20.57
N LEU A 232 -0.17 -10.81 19.43
CA LEU A 232 -1.62 -10.96 19.42
C LEU A 232 -2.09 -12.25 20.08
N LEU A 233 -1.36 -13.35 19.92
CA LEU A 233 -1.68 -14.59 20.62
C LEU A 233 -1.47 -14.45 22.14
N GLU A 234 -0.48 -13.68 22.59
CA GLU A 234 -0.28 -13.40 24.03
C GLU A 234 -1.41 -12.55 24.62
N ASP A 235 -2.09 -11.71 23.81
CA ASP A 235 -3.25 -10.94 24.25
C ASP A 235 -4.56 -11.75 24.28
N LEU A 236 -4.59 -12.94 23.67
CA LEU A 236 -5.79 -13.79 23.62
C LEU A 236 -5.95 -14.58 24.91
N GLU A 237 -7.10 -14.42 25.57
CA GLU A 237 -7.57 -15.35 26.58
C GLU A 237 -8.69 -16.23 25.99
N ASP A 238 -8.68 -17.52 26.29
CA ASP A 238 -9.63 -18.48 25.73
C ASP A 238 -11.08 -18.09 26.03
N GLY A 239 -11.88 -18.05 24.97
CA GLY A 239 -13.30 -17.65 25.05
C GLY A 239 -13.55 -16.15 24.82
N MET A 240 -12.52 -15.34 24.55
CA MET A 240 -12.73 -13.94 24.19
C MET A 240 -13.55 -13.79 22.91
N SER A 241 -14.40 -12.75 22.88
CA SER A 241 -14.97 -12.23 21.63
C SER A 241 -13.94 -11.40 20.88
N PHE A 242 -14.24 -11.07 19.60
CA PHE A 242 -13.39 -10.16 18.81
C PHE A 242 -13.18 -8.81 19.51
N ASP A 243 -14.25 -8.23 20.07
CA ASP A 243 -14.19 -6.93 20.75
C ASP A 243 -13.35 -6.97 22.03
N GLN A 244 -13.38 -8.06 22.77
CA GLN A 244 -12.53 -8.24 23.96
C GLN A 244 -11.06 -8.37 23.56
N TRP A 245 -10.76 -9.13 22.52
CA TRP A 245 -9.38 -9.34 22.05
C TRP A 245 -8.76 -8.06 21.46
N ILE A 246 -9.48 -7.36 20.57
CA ILE A 246 -8.96 -6.08 20.05
C ILE A 246 -8.84 -5.02 21.15
N TYR A 247 -9.68 -5.06 22.18
CA TYR A 247 -9.56 -4.17 23.34
C TYR A 247 -8.28 -4.47 24.13
N ALA A 248 -7.94 -5.73 24.39
CA ALA A 248 -6.71 -6.13 25.06
C ALA A 248 -5.47 -5.65 24.25
N PHE A 249 -5.45 -5.89 22.94
CA PHE A 249 -4.44 -5.37 22.03
C PHE A 249 -4.31 -3.83 22.11
N CYS A 250 -5.42 -3.11 22.02
CA CYS A 250 -5.40 -1.65 22.07
C CYS A 250 -4.88 -1.13 23.43
N GLN A 251 -5.14 -1.82 24.52
CA GLN A 251 -4.61 -1.48 25.84
C GLN A 251 -3.09 -1.69 25.89
N ARG A 252 -2.58 -2.84 25.46
CA ARG A 252 -1.15 -3.15 25.43
C ARG A 252 -0.37 -2.16 24.56
N GLU A 253 -0.86 -1.89 23.35
CA GLU A 253 -0.22 -0.99 22.39
C GLU A 253 -0.49 0.50 22.67
N ASN A 254 -1.26 0.82 23.73
CA ASN A 254 -1.68 2.19 24.06
C ASN A 254 -2.34 2.91 22.85
N VAL A 255 -3.15 2.19 22.09
CA VAL A 255 -3.90 2.76 20.96
C VAL A 255 -5.06 3.59 21.50
N ARG A 256 -4.94 4.91 21.41
CA ARG A 256 -5.96 5.86 21.86
C ARG A 256 -6.37 6.76 20.70
N THR A 257 -7.51 6.50 20.10
CA THR A 257 -8.04 7.38 19.05
C THR A 257 -9.54 7.56 19.21
N ARG A 258 -10.02 8.80 18.99
CA ARG A 258 -11.43 9.13 18.84
C ARG A 258 -11.81 9.30 17.36
N ASN A 259 -10.86 9.15 16.46
CA ASN A 259 -11.07 9.26 15.03
C ASN A 259 -11.53 7.89 14.50
N GLU A 260 -12.77 7.80 14.06
CA GLU A 260 -13.39 6.58 13.55
C GLU A 260 -12.62 6.00 12.34
N PHE A 261 -12.10 6.84 11.45
CA PHE A 261 -11.32 6.39 10.31
C PHE A 261 -10.01 5.73 10.75
N LYS A 262 -9.29 6.34 11.70
CA LYS A 262 -8.06 5.73 12.25
C LYS A 262 -8.35 4.41 12.97
N PHE A 263 -9.45 4.36 13.74
CA PHE A 263 -9.82 3.13 14.43
C PHE A 263 -10.22 2.03 13.45
N SER A 264 -10.94 2.36 12.37
CA SER A 264 -11.32 1.37 11.36
C SER A 264 -10.12 0.72 10.66
N ILE A 265 -9.00 1.44 10.52
CA ILE A 265 -7.75 0.87 10.00
C ILE A 265 -7.16 -0.14 11.00
N VAL A 266 -7.15 0.20 12.29
CA VAL A 266 -6.66 -0.71 13.35
C VAL A 266 -7.52 -1.98 13.40
N GLU A 267 -8.85 -1.81 13.42
CA GLU A 267 -9.81 -2.91 13.45
C GLU A 267 -9.65 -3.86 12.26
N ARG A 268 -9.51 -3.30 11.05
CA ARG A 268 -9.29 -4.09 9.83
C ARG A 268 -7.97 -4.87 9.89
N ASN A 269 -6.87 -4.19 10.23
CA ASN A 269 -5.57 -4.86 10.31
C ASN A 269 -5.58 -5.95 11.38
N PHE A 270 -6.20 -5.69 12.52
CA PHE A 270 -6.39 -6.70 13.56
C PHE A 270 -7.20 -7.90 13.06
N ALA A 271 -8.33 -7.66 12.37
CA ALA A 271 -9.14 -8.73 11.78
C ALA A 271 -8.35 -9.59 10.79
N ASN A 272 -7.51 -8.96 9.94
CA ASN A 272 -6.66 -9.67 8.98
C ASN A 272 -5.63 -10.58 9.68
N PHE A 273 -5.09 -10.13 10.83
CA PHE A 273 -4.22 -10.97 11.65
C PHE A 273 -4.98 -12.14 12.29
N VAL A 274 -6.19 -11.91 12.79
CA VAL A 274 -7.06 -12.97 13.36
C VAL A 274 -7.37 -14.02 12.30
N ASP A 275 -7.69 -13.61 11.08
CA ASP A 275 -7.96 -14.54 9.98
C ASP A 275 -6.68 -15.35 9.63
N TRP A 276 -5.54 -14.70 9.50
CA TRP A 276 -4.27 -15.38 9.25
C TRP A 276 -3.89 -16.37 10.35
N LEU A 277 -4.00 -15.98 11.64
CA LEU A 277 -3.70 -16.87 12.76
C LEU A 277 -4.66 -18.06 12.83
N THR A 278 -5.90 -17.87 12.37
CA THR A 278 -6.88 -18.95 12.24
C THR A 278 -6.49 -19.92 11.13
N ASP A 279 -6.12 -19.41 9.96
CA ASP A 279 -5.67 -20.20 8.80
C ASP A 279 -4.38 -20.97 9.11
N GLU A 280 -3.44 -20.35 9.86
CA GLU A 280 -2.24 -21.00 10.38
C GLU A 280 -2.51 -22.06 11.46
N GLY A 281 -3.77 -22.21 11.86
CA GLY A 281 -4.17 -23.17 12.90
C GLY A 281 -3.63 -22.82 14.30
N LYS A 282 -3.34 -21.54 14.57
CA LYS A 282 -2.95 -21.02 15.89
C LYS A 282 -4.16 -20.68 16.74
N VAL A 283 -5.27 -20.32 16.10
CA VAL A 283 -6.51 -19.90 16.72
C VAL A 283 -7.65 -20.82 16.27
N GLU A 284 -8.47 -21.27 17.20
CA GLU A 284 -9.73 -21.95 16.96
C GLU A 284 -10.90 -20.97 17.15
N VAL A 285 -11.84 -20.96 16.22
CA VAL A 285 -13.06 -20.14 16.29
C VAL A 285 -14.25 -21.03 16.60
N ARG A 286 -14.85 -20.86 17.78
CA ARG A 286 -16.10 -21.52 18.15
C ARG A 286 -17.26 -20.55 18.05
N ARG A 287 -18.43 -21.05 17.65
CA ARG A 287 -19.66 -20.26 17.52
C ARG A 287 -20.69 -20.74 18.53
N GLU A 288 -21.20 -19.80 19.32
CA GLU A 288 -22.29 -20.02 20.23
C GLU A 288 -23.33 -18.91 20.03
N PHE A 289 -24.61 -19.28 19.77
CA PHE A 289 -25.68 -18.33 19.47
C PHE A 289 -25.31 -17.24 18.47
N CYS A 290 -24.62 -17.61 17.37
CA CYS A 290 -24.08 -16.71 16.33
C CYS A 290 -22.96 -15.75 16.80
N ALA A 291 -22.52 -15.79 18.04
CA ALA A 291 -21.32 -15.11 18.50
C ALA A 291 -20.07 -15.96 18.19
N LYS A 292 -18.98 -15.29 17.82
CA LYS A 292 -17.67 -15.93 17.66
C LYS A 292 -16.89 -15.78 18.94
N HIS A 293 -16.28 -16.88 19.40
CA HIS A 293 -15.32 -16.91 20.50
C HIS A 293 -14.03 -17.52 20.01
N TYR A 294 -12.92 -16.95 20.44
CA TYR A 294 -11.58 -17.30 19.99
C TYR A 294 -10.82 -18.03 21.09
N PHE A 295 -10.07 -19.05 20.72
CA PHE A 295 -9.33 -19.92 21.63
C PHE A 295 -7.97 -20.21 21.04
N HIS A 296 -6.97 -20.38 21.88
CA HIS A 296 -5.72 -21.00 21.45
C HIS A 296 -6.01 -22.41 20.94
N ARG A 297 -5.38 -22.77 19.84
CA ARG A 297 -5.45 -24.15 19.39
C ARG A 297 -4.37 -24.96 20.08
N GLU A 298 -4.78 -25.93 20.89
CA GLU A 298 -3.85 -26.92 21.48
C GLU A 298 -3.13 -27.67 20.35
N LYS A 299 -1.82 -27.90 20.55
CA LYS A 299 -0.97 -28.62 19.59
C LYS A 299 -1.33 -30.08 19.48
#